data_d6180b704fd1afe9d2fa907d142e2551
#
_entry.id   d6180b704fd1afe9d2fa907d142e2551
#
_cell.length_a   1.000
_cell.length_b   1.000
_cell.length_c   1.000
_cell.angle_alpha   90.00
_cell.angle_beta   90.00
_cell.angle_gamma   90.00
#
_symmetry.space_group_name_H-M   'P 1'
#
loop_
_entity.id
_entity.type
_entity.pdbx_description
1 polymer ?
#
loop_
_entity_poly.entity_id
_entity_poly.type
_entity_poly.pdbx_seq_one_letter_code
_entity_poly.pdbx_strand_id
1 'polypeptide(L)'
;MAVQSWESCNYTAEEERDFVKNYLGPILANAGLGEKKIIIWDHNRNLMYQRAEVILDDPAAAKYVWGVGFHWYAGDNFENVRRVTEAFPHVNLLLTEACLYPFRAGEFNRSDVGELYARSMIHDFNNGAVGWTDWNILLDEHGGPNHANNFCLAPIHANTKTGRLSFLSSYYYIGHFSKFVRPGAKRITSSSTTDNLLTTAFLNNDGQIAVVVMNSHDRAQPFWLWLQNKAAKSVSPAHSIMTIVVPQSESAAAPSCPTWECINESSIAGAHRSPL
;
A
#
# COMPACT_ATOMS: atom_id res chain seq x y z
N MET A 1 5.29 -18.03 18.97
CA MET A 1 5.68 -16.59 18.81
C MET A 1 6.31 -16.13 20.13
N ALA A 2 7.30 -15.26 20.08
CA ALA A 2 7.85 -14.68 21.31
C ALA A 2 6.80 -13.77 21.96
N VAL A 3 6.68 -13.83 23.28
CA VAL A 3 5.83 -12.91 24.05
C VAL A 3 6.41 -11.50 23.87
N GLN A 4 5.58 -10.57 23.43
CA GLN A 4 5.96 -9.18 23.24
C GLN A 4 5.99 -8.43 24.59
N SER A 5 6.63 -7.25 24.59
CA SER A 5 6.72 -6.39 25.80
C SER A 5 5.40 -5.69 26.13
N TRP A 6 4.41 -5.77 25.27
CA TRP A 6 3.06 -5.19 25.41
C TRP A 6 2.00 -6.30 25.50
N GLU A 7 0.79 -5.91 25.80
CA GLU A 7 -0.35 -6.82 25.93
C GLU A 7 -0.56 -7.57 24.61
N SER A 8 -0.55 -8.90 24.70
CA SER A 8 -0.71 -9.77 23.53
C SER A 8 -1.39 -11.07 23.90
N CYS A 9 -2.06 -11.66 22.94
CA CYS A 9 -2.71 -12.97 23.07
C CYS A 9 -2.24 -13.87 21.93
N ASN A 10 -1.90 -15.13 22.27
CA ASN A 10 -1.49 -16.11 21.28
C ASN A 10 -2.71 -16.90 20.80
N TYR A 11 -2.92 -16.91 19.49
CA TYR A 11 -3.91 -17.75 18.82
C TYR A 11 -3.22 -18.60 17.74
N THR A 12 -3.62 -19.86 17.63
CA THR A 12 -3.42 -20.63 16.40
C THR A 12 -4.39 -20.12 15.32
N ALA A 13 -4.18 -20.50 14.07
CA ALA A 13 -5.12 -20.15 12.99
C ALA A 13 -6.50 -20.80 13.22
N GLU A 14 -6.50 -22.03 13.74
CA GLU A 14 -7.70 -22.79 14.06
C GLU A 14 -8.49 -22.16 15.21
N GLU A 15 -7.80 -21.71 16.27
CA GLU A 15 -8.44 -21.02 17.40
C GLU A 15 -9.06 -19.70 16.95
N GLU A 16 -8.37 -18.91 16.10
CA GLU A 16 -8.89 -17.69 15.53
C GLU A 16 -10.12 -17.95 14.63
N ARG A 17 -10.05 -18.97 13.75
CA ARG A 17 -11.18 -19.43 12.95
C ARG A 17 -12.37 -19.79 13.82
N ASP A 18 -12.17 -20.60 14.84
CA ASP A 18 -13.24 -21.10 15.72
C ASP A 18 -13.83 -19.98 16.57
N PHE A 19 -13.01 -19.01 16.98
CA PHE A 19 -13.47 -17.81 17.67
C PHE A 19 -14.36 -16.93 16.76
N VAL A 20 -13.95 -16.67 15.54
CA VAL A 20 -14.75 -15.91 14.58
C VAL A 20 -16.05 -16.63 14.27
N LYS A 21 -15.98 -17.93 14.01
CA LYS A 21 -17.10 -18.76 13.57
C LYS A 21 -18.15 -18.96 14.64
N ASN A 22 -17.71 -19.28 15.87
CA ASN A 22 -18.60 -19.76 16.92
C ASN A 22 -19.01 -18.68 17.93
N TYR A 23 -18.24 -17.58 18.02
CA TYR A 23 -18.43 -16.54 19.02
C TYR A 23 -18.60 -15.16 18.41
N LEU A 24 -17.55 -14.56 17.85
CA LEU A 24 -17.53 -13.16 17.44
C LEU A 24 -18.58 -12.85 16.35
N GLY A 25 -18.58 -13.61 15.29
CA GLY A 25 -19.52 -13.43 14.17
C GLY A 25 -20.98 -13.56 14.60
N PRO A 26 -21.38 -14.67 15.27
CA PRO A 26 -22.75 -14.83 15.74
C PRO A 26 -23.18 -13.77 16.77
N ILE A 27 -22.29 -13.38 17.69
CA ILE A 27 -22.61 -12.37 18.72
C ILE A 27 -22.89 -11.03 18.06
N LEU A 28 -22.04 -10.59 17.13
CA LEU A 28 -22.25 -9.34 16.37
C LEU A 28 -23.53 -9.39 15.55
N ALA A 29 -23.79 -10.48 14.85
CA ALA A 29 -25.01 -10.64 14.05
C ALA A 29 -26.27 -10.57 14.94
N ASN A 30 -26.31 -11.26 16.07
CA ASN A 30 -27.43 -11.27 17.01
C ASN A 30 -27.63 -9.89 17.69
N ALA A 31 -26.57 -9.11 17.83
CA ALA A 31 -26.64 -7.75 18.38
C ALA A 31 -27.05 -6.69 17.34
N GLY A 32 -27.38 -7.07 16.10
CA GLY A 32 -27.68 -6.14 15.02
C GLY A 32 -26.45 -5.41 14.46
N LEU A 33 -25.25 -5.94 14.70
CA LEU A 33 -23.97 -5.38 14.29
C LEU A 33 -23.30 -6.24 13.19
N GLY A 34 -24.08 -7.03 12.47
CA GLY A 34 -23.58 -7.94 11.43
C GLY A 34 -22.90 -7.26 10.24
N GLU A 35 -23.12 -5.95 10.06
CA GLU A 35 -22.47 -5.13 9.04
C GLU A 35 -21.05 -4.69 9.43
N LYS A 36 -20.62 -4.92 10.68
CA LYS A 36 -19.27 -4.56 11.13
C LYS A 36 -18.23 -5.42 10.43
N LYS A 37 -17.16 -4.77 10.01
CA LYS A 37 -16.07 -5.40 9.27
C LYS A 37 -15.15 -6.13 10.23
N ILE A 38 -15.16 -7.46 10.20
CA ILE A 38 -14.19 -8.28 10.94
C ILE A 38 -12.95 -8.43 10.08
N ILE A 39 -11.81 -8.06 10.65
CA ILE A 39 -10.48 -8.24 10.07
C ILE A 39 -9.78 -9.34 10.86
N ILE A 40 -9.26 -10.33 10.16
CA ILE A 40 -8.51 -11.45 10.74
C ILE A 40 -7.01 -11.27 10.59
N TRP A 41 -6.21 -12.06 11.31
CA TRP A 41 -4.76 -12.09 11.34
C TRP A 41 -4.13 -10.88 12.03
N ASP A 42 -4.20 -9.72 11.42
CA ASP A 42 -3.69 -8.44 11.95
C ASP A 42 -2.27 -8.52 12.52
N HIS A 43 -1.35 -9.11 11.76
CA HIS A 43 0.06 -9.27 12.08
C HIS A 43 0.90 -9.30 10.79
N ASN A 44 2.20 -9.64 10.86
CA ASN A 44 3.14 -9.50 9.75
C ASN A 44 2.80 -10.31 8.49
N ARG A 45 3.13 -9.74 7.32
CA ARG A 45 2.90 -10.33 5.97
C ARG A 45 3.46 -11.74 5.79
N ASN A 46 4.53 -12.10 6.52
CA ASN A 46 5.24 -13.37 6.31
C ASN A 46 4.36 -14.61 6.54
N LEU A 47 3.37 -14.56 7.41
CA LEU A 47 2.47 -15.68 7.71
C LEU A 47 1.02 -15.43 7.30
N MET A 48 0.72 -14.29 6.64
CA MET A 48 -0.67 -13.89 6.37
C MET A 48 -1.41 -14.90 5.49
N TYR A 49 -0.74 -15.50 4.48
CA TYR A 49 -1.40 -16.46 3.60
C TYR A 49 -1.83 -17.71 4.36
N GLN A 50 -0.91 -18.34 5.10
CA GLN A 50 -1.20 -19.57 5.85
C GLN A 50 -2.27 -19.36 6.92
N ARG A 51 -2.28 -18.18 7.54
CA ARG A 51 -3.28 -17.83 8.56
C ARG A 51 -4.65 -17.56 7.93
N ALA A 52 -4.69 -16.82 6.84
CA ALA A 52 -5.91 -16.51 6.10
C ALA A 52 -6.54 -17.77 5.50
N GLU A 53 -5.73 -18.67 4.91
CA GLU A 53 -6.19 -19.92 4.31
C GLU A 53 -7.01 -20.77 5.28
N VAL A 54 -6.49 -21.01 6.49
CA VAL A 54 -7.19 -21.82 7.51
C VAL A 54 -8.57 -21.26 7.89
N ILE A 55 -8.71 -19.93 7.91
CA ILE A 55 -9.95 -19.27 8.31
C ILE A 55 -10.91 -19.15 7.12
N LEU A 56 -10.39 -18.78 5.94
CA LEU A 56 -11.22 -18.48 4.77
C LEU A 56 -11.65 -19.74 4.01
N ASP A 57 -10.96 -20.87 4.16
CA ASP A 57 -11.37 -22.16 3.62
C ASP A 57 -12.53 -22.79 4.41
N ASP A 58 -12.85 -22.26 5.60
CA ASP A 58 -14.07 -22.62 6.33
C ASP A 58 -15.20 -21.63 6.00
N PRO A 59 -16.19 -22.00 5.16
CA PRO A 59 -17.28 -21.09 4.77
C PRO A 59 -18.12 -20.58 5.96
N ALA A 60 -18.16 -21.34 7.05
CA ALA A 60 -18.89 -20.94 8.25
C ALA A 60 -18.18 -19.83 9.05
N ALA A 61 -16.85 -19.72 8.92
CA ALA A 61 -16.06 -18.60 9.43
C ALA A 61 -15.97 -17.46 8.39
N ALA A 62 -15.64 -17.79 7.16
CA ALA A 62 -15.40 -16.83 6.08
C ALA A 62 -16.56 -15.86 5.85
N LYS A 63 -17.80 -16.29 6.01
CA LYS A 63 -19.00 -15.43 5.86
C LYS A 63 -19.04 -14.20 6.79
N TYR A 64 -18.27 -14.22 7.88
CA TYR A 64 -18.17 -13.10 8.80
C TYR A 64 -16.97 -12.19 8.54
N VAL A 65 -16.01 -12.65 7.72
CA VAL A 65 -14.74 -11.95 7.50
C VAL A 65 -14.89 -10.95 6.37
N TRP A 66 -14.61 -9.69 6.67
CA TRP A 66 -14.51 -8.63 5.67
C TRP A 66 -13.14 -8.61 5.00
N GLY A 67 -12.07 -8.86 5.77
CA GLY A 67 -10.71 -8.71 5.27
C GLY A 67 -9.63 -9.32 6.13
N VAL A 68 -8.41 -9.29 5.60
CA VAL A 68 -7.17 -9.68 6.28
C VAL A 68 -6.35 -8.44 6.55
N GLY A 69 -6.06 -8.17 7.83
CA GLY A 69 -5.13 -7.15 8.26
C GLY A 69 -3.70 -7.66 8.21
N PHE A 70 -2.75 -6.78 7.90
CA PHE A 70 -1.35 -7.18 7.93
C PHE A 70 -0.41 -6.01 8.28
N HIS A 71 0.80 -6.36 8.76
CA HIS A 71 1.87 -5.47 9.16
C HIS A 71 3.15 -5.74 8.33
N TRP A 72 4.15 -4.87 8.43
CA TRP A 72 5.37 -4.92 7.61
C TRP A 72 6.66 -5.37 8.32
N TYR A 73 6.59 -5.69 9.64
CA TYR A 73 7.80 -5.82 10.47
C TYR A 73 8.64 -7.08 10.24
N ALA A 74 8.15 -8.07 9.53
CA ALA A 74 8.87 -9.31 9.20
C ALA A 74 9.41 -9.33 7.76
N GLY A 75 9.76 -8.17 7.22
CA GLY A 75 10.28 -8.01 5.87
C GLY A 75 9.19 -7.86 4.81
N ASP A 76 9.62 -7.83 3.56
CA ASP A 76 8.78 -7.45 2.42
C ASP A 76 7.60 -8.38 2.17
N ASN A 77 7.86 -9.67 1.96
CA ASN A 77 6.86 -10.72 1.76
C ASN A 77 5.61 -10.31 0.93
N PHE A 78 5.76 -9.39 -0.03
CA PHE A 78 4.67 -8.86 -0.88
C PHE A 78 3.97 -9.97 -1.67
N GLU A 79 4.68 -11.05 -1.92
CA GLU A 79 4.15 -12.25 -2.54
C GLU A 79 2.97 -12.85 -1.77
N ASN A 80 2.99 -12.80 -0.44
CA ASN A 80 1.87 -13.29 0.36
C ASN A 80 0.63 -12.41 0.22
N VAL A 81 0.77 -11.10 0.05
CA VAL A 81 -0.35 -10.20 -0.27
C VAL A 81 -1.00 -10.63 -1.59
N ARG A 82 -0.19 -10.85 -2.63
CA ARG A 82 -0.66 -11.33 -3.94
C ARG A 82 -1.36 -12.69 -3.84
N ARG A 83 -0.77 -13.65 -3.12
CA ARG A 83 -1.34 -15.00 -2.95
C ARG A 83 -2.71 -14.97 -2.28
N VAL A 84 -2.90 -14.14 -1.25
CA VAL A 84 -4.22 -13.98 -0.62
C VAL A 84 -5.22 -13.35 -1.59
N THR A 85 -4.81 -12.32 -2.34
CA THR A 85 -5.66 -11.68 -3.36
C THR A 85 -6.11 -12.68 -4.44
N GLU A 86 -5.20 -13.55 -4.90
CA GLU A 86 -5.50 -14.55 -5.94
C GLU A 86 -6.37 -15.70 -5.42
N ALA A 87 -6.11 -16.18 -4.20
CA ALA A 87 -6.86 -17.28 -3.60
C ALA A 87 -8.26 -16.85 -3.11
N PHE A 88 -8.37 -15.62 -2.59
CA PHE A 88 -9.59 -15.09 -1.98
C PHE A 88 -9.96 -13.71 -2.54
N PRO A 89 -10.32 -13.60 -3.84
CA PRO A 89 -10.47 -12.31 -4.54
C PRO A 89 -11.62 -11.43 -4.02
N HIS A 90 -12.51 -11.95 -3.20
CA HIS A 90 -13.61 -11.22 -2.57
C HIS A 90 -13.28 -10.67 -1.18
N VAL A 91 -12.09 -10.99 -0.64
CA VAL A 91 -11.63 -10.56 0.67
C VAL A 91 -10.74 -9.32 0.54
N ASN A 92 -10.98 -8.34 1.39
CA ASN A 92 -10.21 -7.10 1.37
C ASN A 92 -8.89 -7.26 2.13
N LEU A 93 -7.81 -6.67 1.62
CA LEU A 93 -6.51 -6.67 2.28
C LEU A 93 -6.17 -5.26 2.74
N LEU A 94 -5.87 -5.10 4.02
CA LEU A 94 -5.56 -3.80 4.61
C LEU A 94 -4.24 -3.89 5.38
N LEU A 95 -3.26 -3.07 5.02
CA LEU A 95 -2.15 -2.85 5.93
C LEU A 95 -2.66 -2.01 7.11
N THR A 96 -2.72 -2.62 8.27
CA THR A 96 -3.34 -2.09 9.48
C THR A 96 -2.35 -1.39 10.39
N GLU A 97 -1.06 -1.69 10.26
CA GLU A 97 -0.02 -1.09 11.09
C GLU A 97 1.34 -1.09 10.39
N ALA A 98 2.01 0.07 10.46
CA ALA A 98 3.40 0.27 10.09
C ALA A 98 4.00 1.39 10.91
N CYS A 99 5.24 1.26 11.35
CA CYS A 99 6.08 2.35 11.82
C CYS A 99 7.55 1.94 11.79
N LEU A 100 8.46 2.87 11.92
CA LEU A 100 9.87 2.57 12.17
C LEU A 100 10.14 2.51 13.67
N TYR A 101 10.71 1.38 14.10
CA TYR A 101 11.04 1.05 15.47
C TYR A 101 12.42 0.39 15.53
N PRO A 102 13.22 0.64 16.57
CA PRO A 102 13.03 1.66 17.60
C PRO A 102 13.36 3.08 17.10
N PHE A 103 12.73 4.08 17.72
CA PHE A 103 13.09 5.48 17.51
C PHE A 103 14.55 5.73 17.92
N ARG A 104 15.29 6.45 17.07
CA ARG A 104 16.67 6.87 17.34
C ARG A 104 16.82 8.36 17.10
N ALA A 105 17.44 9.05 18.05
CA ALA A 105 17.74 10.46 17.88
C ALA A 105 18.61 10.68 16.62
N GLY A 106 18.24 11.67 15.79
CA GLY A 106 18.93 11.98 14.53
C GLY A 106 18.29 11.39 13.27
N GLU A 107 17.27 10.55 13.39
CA GLU A 107 16.57 9.95 12.23
C GLU A 107 15.60 10.90 11.52
N PHE A 108 15.40 12.11 12.05
CA PHE A 108 14.47 13.10 11.46
C PHE A 108 14.81 13.53 10.02
N ASN A 109 16.06 13.41 9.61
CA ASN A 109 16.53 13.88 8.29
C ASN A 109 16.78 12.75 7.28
N ARG A 110 16.34 11.52 7.56
CA ARG A 110 16.56 10.37 6.68
C ARG A 110 15.56 10.38 5.52
N SER A 111 16.04 10.56 4.30
CA SER A 111 15.21 10.46 3.08
C SER A 111 14.73 9.04 2.83
N ASP A 112 15.56 8.05 3.13
CA ASP A 112 15.27 6.62 2.95
C ASP A 112 14.05 6.12 3.76
N VAL A 113 13.69 6.83 4.84
CA VAL A 113 12.45 6.54 5.57
C VAL A 113 11.21 6.71 4.68
N GLY A 114 11.11 7.83 3.97
CA GLY A 114 10.00 8.06 3.03
C GLY A 114 9.97 7.03 1.90
N GLU A 115 11.13 6.66 1.36
CA GLU A 115 11.26 5.64 0.32
C GLU A 115 10.79 4.27 0.79
N LEU A 116 11.10 3.88 2.02
CA LEU A 116 10.62 2.63 2.62
C LEU A 116 9.08 2.58 2.65
N TYR A 117 8.45 3.68 3.12
CA TYR A 117 6.99 3.80 3.14
C TYR A 117 6.39 3.71 1.74
N ALA A 118 6.86 4.52 0.79
CA ALA A 118 6.30 4.50 -0.56
C ALA A 118 6.54 3.17 -1.29
N ARG A 119 7.70 2.55 -1.10
CA ARG A 119 7.99 1.22 -1.63
C ARG A 119 6.99 0.20 -1.11
N SER A 120 6.74 0.19 0.20
CA SER A 120 5.75 -0.71 0.80
C SER A 120 4.35 -0.45 0.24
N MET A 121 3.91 0.81 0.21
CA MET A 121 2.59 1.19 -0.32
C MET A 121 2.42 0.80 -1.79
N ILE A 122 3.42 1.06 -2.65
CA ILE A 122 3.37 0.71 -4.08
C ILE A 122 3.21 -0.80 -4.25
N HIS A 123 4.02 -1.59 -3.54
CA HIS A 123 3.95 -3.05 -3.65
C HIS A 123 2.66 -3.60 -3.05
N ASP A 124 2.21 -3.15 -1.89
CA ASP A 124 0.97 -3.61 -1.26
C ASP A 124 -0.24 -3.33 -2.17
N PHE A 125 -0.37 -2.10 -2.69
CA PHE A 125 -1.46 -1.76 -3.59
C PHE A 125 -1.39 -2.54 -4.92
N ASN A 126 -0.21 -2.70 -5.49
CA ASN A 126 -0.05 -3.48 -6.71
C ASN A 126 -0.38 -4.97 -6.52
N ASN A 127 -0.30 -5.48 -5.29
CA ASN A 127 -0.64 -6.85 -4.93
C ASN A 127 -2.05 -7.01 -4.33
N GLY A 128 -2.89 -5.96 -4.33
CA GLY A 128 -4.31 -6.07 -4.02
C GLY A 128 -4.76 -5.46 -2.70
N ALA A 129 -3.88 -4.78 -1.95
CA ALA A 129 -4.30 -4.05 -0.77
C ALA A 129 -5.30 -2.93 -1.14
N VAL A 130 -6.34 -2.77 -0.32
CA VAL A 130 -7.40 -1.75 -0.50
C VAL A 130 -7.19 -0.52 0.38
N GLY A 131 -6.23 -0.58 1.29
CA GLY A 131 -5.89 0.53 2.18
C GLY A 131 -4.57 0.29 2.88
N TRP A 132 -4.06 1.37 3.50
CA TRP A 132 -2.78 1.38 4.18
C TRP A 132 -2.85 2.34 5.37
N THR A 133 -2.48 1.88 6.57
CA THR A 133 -2.59 2.63 7.82
C THR A 133 -1.25 2.65 8.54
N ASP A 134 -0.80 3.84 8.91
CA ASP A 134 0.38 4.01 9.76
C ASP A 134 0.01 3.89 11.24
N TRP A 135 1.02 3.67 12.11
CA TRP A 135 0.78 3.51 13.54
C TRP A 135 0.35 4.80 14.21
N ASN A 136 1.15 5.86 14.07
CA ASN A 136 0.85 7.17 14.65
C ASN A 136 1.10 8.27 13.63
N ILE A 137 0.23 9.26 13.55
CA ILE A 137 0.44 10.45 12.73
C ILE A 137 1.37 11.45 13.41
N LEU A 138 1.33 11.54 14.73
CA LEU A 138 2.06 12.51 15.52
C LEU A 138 2.59 11.87 16.80
N LEU A 139 3.87 12.04 17.06
CA LEU A 139 4.54 11.67 18.31
C LEU A 139 5.35 12.86 18.87
N ASP A 140 5.83 12.75 20.11
CA ASP A 140 6.73 13.73 20.70
C ASP A 140 8.16 13.63 20.14
N GLU A 141 9.07 14.48 20.61
CA GLU A 141 10.46 14.52 20.21
C GLU A 141 11.27 13.26 20.59
N HIS A 142 10.68 12.36 21.37
CA HIS A 142 11.28 11.09 21.82
C HIS A 142 10.64 9.88 21.15
N GLY A 143 9.62 10.08 20.31
CA GLY A 143 8.87 8.99 19.69
C GLY A 143 7.77 8.39 20.57
N GLY A 144 7.31 9.16 21.54
CA GLY A 144 6.25 8.78 22.48
C GLY A 144 5.04 9.75 22.47
N PRO A 145 4.19 9.67 23.50
CA PRO A 145 4.29 8.81 24.69
C PRO A 145 4.04 7.33 24.42
N ASN A 146 4.63 6.46 25.26
CA ASN A 146 4.42 5.02 25.18
C ASN A 146 4.59 4.35 26.55
N HIS A 147 3.67 3.45 26.91
CA HIS A 147 3.67 2.76 28.21
C HIS A 147 4.60 1.54 28.26
N ALA A 148 4.96 0.97 27.10
CA ALA A 148 5.79 -0.22 26.97
C ALA A 148 7.24 0.08 26.54
N ASN A 149 7.68 1.35 26.55
CA ASN A 149 8.97 1.81 26.05
C ASN A 149 9.20 1.47 24.55
N ASN A 150 8.12 1.36 23.79
CA ASN A 150 8.14 1.12 22.35
C ASN A 150 8.08 2.45 21.58
N PHE A 151 9.15 3.22 21.64
CA PHE A 151 9.23 4.53 20.98
C PHE A 151 9.43 4.38 19.48
N CYS A 152 8.58 5.06 18.70
CA CYS A 152 8.50 4.93 17.24
C CYS A 152 8.80 6.24 16.52
N LEU A 153 9.07 6.12 15.21
CA LEU A 153 9.04 7.25 14.29
C LEU A 153 7.62 7.45 13.76
N ALA A 154 7.17 8.71 13.74
CA ALA A 154 5.92 9.12 13.11
C ALA A 154 6.19 10.09 11.94
N PRO A 155 5.25 10.27 11.02
CA PRO A 155 5.36 11.30 9.98
C PRO A 155 5.56 12.70 10.51
N ILE A 156 5.04 13.01 11.70
CA ILE A 156 5.17 14.31 12.37
C ILE A 156 5.66 14.09 13.80
N HIS A 157 6.63 14.91 14.23
CA HIS A 157 7.04 14.98 15.63
C HIS A 157 6.84 16.39 16.18
N ALA A 158 6.31 16.49 17.39
CA ALA A 158 6.15 17.75 18.11
C ALA A 158 7.18 17.85 19.24
N ASN A 159 7.94 18.95 19.28
CA ASN A 159 8.75 19.25 20.43
C ASN A 159 7.85 19.82 21.53
N THR A 160 7.67 19.07 22.61
CA THR A 160 6.73 19.41 23.70
C THR A 160 7.11 20.65 24.48
N LYS A 161 8.41 21.07 24.43
CA LYS A 161 8.90 22.27 25.13
C LYS A 161 8.73 23.55 24.29
N THR A 162 8.89 23.43 22.97
CA THR A 162 8.90 24.62 22.09
C THR A 162 7.65 24.73 21.21
N GLY A 163 6.82 23.69 21.13
CA GLY A 163 5.68 23.61 20.22
C GLY A 163 6.06 23.44 18.74
N ARG A 164 7.34 23.32 18.41
CA ARG A 164 7.81 23.16 17.04
C ARG A 164 7.41 21.80 16.49
N LEU A 165 6.84 21.78 15.27
CA LEU A 165 6.58 20.55 14.51
C LEU A 165 7.72 20.26 13.53
N SER A 166 8.11 18.99 13.44
CA SER A 166 9.02 18.45 12.45
C SER A 166 8.28 17.48 11.56
N PHE A 167 8.29 17.73 10.25
CA PHE A 167 7.67 16.87 9.23
C PHE A 167 8.77 16.03 8.60
N LEU A 168 8.66 14.71 8.72
CA LEU A 168 9.62 13.75 8.22
C LEU A 168 9.39 13.45 6.74
N SER A 169 10.35 12.78 6.09
CA SER A 169 10.19 12.34 4.70
C SER A 169 8.95 11.46 4.51
N SER A 170 8.62 10.59 5.47
CA SER A 170 7.41 9.76 5.43
C SER A 170 6.12 10.56 5.32
N TYR A 171 6.02 11.75 5.96
CA TYR A 171 4.89 12.64 5.82
C TYR A 171 4.62 13.02 4.35
N TYR A 172 5.67 13.40 3.64
CA TYR A 172 5.55 13.79 2.24
C TYR A 172 5.27 12.59 1.34
N TYR A 173 5.96 11.46 1.56
CA TYR A 173 5.79 10.26 0.76
C TYR A 173 4.40 9.65 0.91
N ILE A 174 3.86 9.54 2.12
CA ILE A 174 2.47 9.14 2.37
C ILE A 174 1.51 10.16 1.76
N GLY A 175 1.85 11.45 1.81
CA GLY A 175 1.09 12.54 1.22
C GLY A 175 0.83 12.38 -0.28
N HIS A 176 1.75 11.78 -1.03
CA HIS A 176 1.55 11.47 -2.46
C HIS A 176 0.41 10.48 -2.71
N PHE A 177 0.10 9.62 -1.75
CA PHE A 177 -1.07 8.73 -1.81
C PHE A 177 -2.30 9.40 -1.21
N SER A 178 -2.25 9.83 0.04
CA SER A 178 -3.42 10.32 0.78
C SER A 178 -4.06 11.58 0.17
N LYS A 179 -3.29 12.41 -0.52
CA LYS A 179 -3.77 13.61 -1.20
C LYS A 179 -4.40 13.30 -2.55
N PHE A 180 -3.82 12.41 -3.34
CA PHE A 180 -4.16 12.22 -4.76
C PHE A 180 -4.97 10.95 -5.03
N VAL A 181 -4.88 9.93 -4.18
CA VAL A 181 -5.69 8.72 -4.25
C VAL A 181 -6.87 8.89 -3.30
N ARG A 182 -8.06 9.08 -3.86
CA ARG A 182 -9.24 9.41 -3.08
C ARG A 182 -9.99 8.15 -2.61
N PRO A 183 -10.73 8.20 -1.49
CA PRO A 183 -11.57 7.08 -1.07
C PRO A 183 -12.49 6.62 -2.22
N GLY A 184 -12.51 5.31 -2.47
CA GLY A 184 -13.24 4.70 -3.58
C GLY A 184 -12.48 4.66 -4.92
N ALA A 185 -11.24 5.19 -4.99
CA ALA A 185 -10.39 5.04 -6.15
C ALA A 185 -10.14 3.55 -6.46
N LYS A 186 -10.05 3.23 -7.74
CA LYS A 186 -9.74 1.88 -8.22
C LYS A 186 -8.31 1.82 -8.70
N ARG A 187 -7.49 0.90 -8.16
CA ARG A 187 -6.17 0.65 -8.73
C ARG A 187 -6.32 0.17 -10.18
N ILE A 188 -5.58 0.77 -11.07
CA ILE A 188 -5.46 0.35 -12.47
C ILE A 188 -4.06 -0.20 -12.72
N THR A 189 -3.95 -1.09 -13.72
CA THR A 189 -2.66 -1.70 -14.08
C THR A 189 -1.66 -0.63 -14.48
N SER A 190 -0.49 -0.67 -13.88
CA SER A 190 0.67 0.14 -14.23
C SER A 190 1.91 -0.75 -14.24
N SER A 191 2.85 -0.44 -15.11
CA SER A 191 4.13 -1.13 -15.19
C SER A 191 5.23 -0.15 -15.58
N SER A 192 6.45 -0.44 -15.15
CA SER A 192 7.65 0.25 -15.58
C SER A 192 8.50 -0.69 -16.45
N THR A 193 9.19 -0.15 -17.43
CA THR A 193 10.14 -0.88 -18.27
C THR A 193 11.52 -0.99 -17.60
N THR A 194 11.68 -0.47 -16.41
CA THR A 194 12.91 -0.49 -15.62
C THR A 194 12.61 -0.66 -14.14
N ASP A 195 13.46 -1.39 -13.43
CA ASP A 195 13.39 -1.54 -11.97
C ASP A 195 13.81 -0.27 -11.22
N ASN A 196 14.37 0.72 -11.93
CA ASN A 196 14.78 1.99 -11.34
C ASN A 196 13.61 2.89 -10.91
N LEU A 197 12.42 2.65 -11.45
CA LEU A 197 11.21 3.39 -11.10
C LEU A 197 10.12 2.43 -10.62
N LEU A 198 9.71 2.59 -9.38
CA LEU A 198 8.52 1.93 -8.87
C LEU A 198 7.29 2.78 -9.17
N THR A 199 6.19 2.13 -9.56
CA THR A 199 4.97 2.84 -9.93
C THR A 199 3.71 2.11 -9.52
N THR A 200 2.66 2.87 -9.23
CA THR A 200 1.28 2.42 -9.09
C THR A 200 0.34 3.48 -9.62
N ALA A 201 -0.86 3.10 -10.05
CA ALA A 201 -1.81 4.04 -10.62
C ALA A 201 -3.24 3.75 -10.16
N PHE A 202 -4.02 4.81 -10.02
CA PHE A 202 -5.40 4.76 -9.52
C PHE A 202 -6.31 5.64 -10.38
N LEU A 203 -7.50 5.12 -10.66
CA LEU A 203 -8.62 5.88 -11.22
C LEU A 203 -9.51 6.35 -10.07
N ASN A 204 -9.57 7.66 -9.85
CA ASN A 204 -10.45 8.30 -8.88
C ASN A 204 -11.91 8.34 -9.38
N ASN A 205 -12.85 8.52 -8.46
CA ASN A 205 -14.28 8.57 -8.79
C ASN A 205 -14.67 9.77 -9.67
N ASP A 206 -13.86 10.83 -9.69
CA ASP A 206 -14.01 12.00 -10.56
C ASP A 206 -13.40 11.78 -11.97
N GLY A 207 -12.91 10.57 -12.26
CA GLY A 207 -12.30 10.21 -13.52
C GLY A 207 -10.84 10.63 -13.69
N GLN A 208 -10.24 11.32 -12.72
CA GLN A 208 -8.82 11.63 -12.74
C GLN A 208 -8.00 10.37 -12.47
N ILE A 209 -6.87 10.24 -13.17
CA ILE A 209 -5.90 9.17 -12.93
C ILE A 209 -4.73 9.75 -12.14
N ALA A 210 -4.45 9.17 -10.97
CA ALA A 210 -3.26 9.47 -10.18
C ALA A 210 -2.20 8.39 -10.42
N VAL A 211 -1.06 8.76 -10.98
CA VAL A 211 0.09 7.88 -11.21
C VAL A 211 1.19 8.28 -10.23
N VAL A 212 1.49 7.41 -9.29
CA VAL A 212 2.60 7.60 -8.34
C VAL A 212 3.84 6.93 -8.90
N VAL A 213 4.94 7.68 -8.95
CA VAL A 213 6.25 7.22 -9.43
C VAL A 213 7.29 7.52 -8.36
N MET A 214 8.07 6.52 -7.95
CA MET A 214 9.17 6.66 -6.99
C MET A 214 10.50 6.27 -7.62
N ASN A 215 11.52 7.09 -7.38
CA ASN A 215 12.91 6.86 -7.72
C ASN A 215 13.74 6.82 -6.45
N SER A 216 14.27 5.64 -6.08
CA SER A 216 15.16 5.45 -4.93
C SER A 216 16.65 5.40 -5.31
N HIS A 217 17.00 5.76 -6.55
CA HIS A 217 18.37 5.76 -7.04
C HIS A 217 19.04 7.14 -6.87
N ASP A 218 20.37 7.14 -6.84
CA ASP A 218 21.22 8.34 -6.72
C ASP A 218 21.24 9.23 -8.00
N ARG A 219 20.46 8.87 -9.02
CA ARG A 219 20.43 9.59 -10.31
C ARG A 219 19.01 9.90 -10.72
N ALA A 220 18.84 11.05 -11.36
CA ALA A 220 17.58 11.38 -12.01
C ALA A 220 17.29 10.38 -13.15
N GLN A 221 16.03 9.94 -13.24
CA GLN A 221 15.56 8.94 -14.19
C GLN A 221 14.60 9.62 -15.19
N PRO A 222 14.99 9.84 -16.43
CA PRO A 222 14.05 10.26 -17.49
C PRO A 222 13.14 9.09 -17.85
N PHE A 223 11.87 9.38 -18.07
CA PHE A 223 10.88 8.39 -18.48
C PHE A 223 9.79 8.98 -19.35
N TRP A 224 9.00 8.12 -19.99
CA TRP A 224 7.79 8.47 -20.69
C TRP A 224 6.60 7.84 -19.99
N LEU A 225 5.62 8.66 -19.61
CA LEU A 225 4.32 8.16 -19.17
C LEU A 225 3.45 7.91 -20.41
N TRP A 226 3.11 6.65 -20.64
CA TRP A 226 2.19 6.22 -21.68
C TRP A 226 0.80 5.96 -21.10
N LEU A 227 -0.20 6.64 -21.62
CA LEU A 227 -1.59 6.47 -21.22
C LEU A 227 -2.52 6.74 -22.41
N GLN A 228 -3.44 5.82 -22.70
CA GLN A 228 -4.45 6.00 -23.75
C GLN A 228 -3.88 6.46 -25.10
N ASN A 229 -2.84 5.79 -25.58
CA ASN A 229 -2.13 6.12 -26.84
C ASN A 229 -1.46 7.50 -26.87
N LYS A 230 -1.29 8.15 -25.73
CA LYS A 230 -0.54 9.40 -25.58
C LYS A 230 0.67 9.16 -24.70
N ALA A 231 1.74 9.92 -24.96
CA ALA A 231 2.97 9.86 -24.20
C ALA A 231 3.40 11.25 -23.75
N ALA A 232 3.81 11.35 -22.48
CA ALA A 232 4.37 12.58 -21.93
C ALA A 232 5.75 12.28 -21.33
N LYS A 233 6.75 13.08 -21.72
CA LYS A 233 8.11 12.98 -21.18
C LYS A 233 8.17 13.63 -19.80
N SER A 234 8.83 12.96 -18.86
CA SER A 234 9.09 13.47 -17.52
C SER A 234 10.46 13.00 -17.01
N VAL A 235 10.87 13.55 -15.88
CA VAL A 235 12.10 13.15 -15.18
C VAL A 235 11.77 13.01 -13.70
N SER A 236 12.09 11.86 -13.12
CA SER A 236 12.05 11.65 -11.67
C SER A 236 13.43 11.99 -11.11
N PRO A 237 13.56 13.00 -10.24
CA PRO A 237 14.84 13.30 -9.58
C PRO A 237 15.36 12.11 -8.78
N ALA A 238 16.64 12.13 -8.41
CA ALA A 238 17.20 11.17 -7.47
C ALA A 238 16.45 11.24 -6.12
N HIS A 239 16.25 10.09 -5.46
CA HIS A 239 15.62 9.99 -4.13
C HIS A 239 14.32 10.78 -4.02
N SER A 240 13.38 10.52 -4.95
CA SER A 240 12.14 11.29 -5.05
C SER A 240 10.90 10.43 -5.26
N ILE A 241 9.77 11.03 -4.90
CA ILE A 241 8.45 10.55 -5.24
C ILE A 241 7.69 11.67 -5.96
N MET A 242 6.91 11.32 -6.95
CA MET A 242 6.05 12.24 -7.67
C MET A 242 4.69 11.62 -7.94
N THR A 243 3.66 12.45 -8.00
CA THR A 243 2.34 12.04 -8.47
C THR A 243 1.97 12.85 -9.70
N ILE A 244 1.69 12.15 -10.78
CA ILE A 244 1.19 12.74 -12.02
C ILE A 244 -0.31 12.56 -12.02
N VAL A 245 -1.05 13.68 -12.05
CA VAL A 245 -2.51 13.66 -12.13
C VAL A 245 -2.89 13.90 -13.60
N VAL A 246 -3.55 12.93 -14.19
CA VAL A 246 -4.08 13.06 -15.56
C VAL A 246 -5.58 13.31 -15.46
N PRO A 247 -6.08 14.46 -15.93
CA PRO A 247 -7.50 14.76 -15.90
C PRO A 247 -8.26 13.81 -16.83
N GLN A 248 -9.53 13.57 -16.56
CA GLN A 248 -10.42 12.89 -17.50
C GLN A 248 -10.45 13.74 -18.79
N SER A 249 -10.14 13.14 -19.93
CA SER A 249 -10.38 13.81 -21.22
C SER A 249 -11.89 14.00 -21.37
N GLU A 250 -12.34 15.22 -21.65
CA GLU A 250 -13.70 15.44 -22.12
C GLU A 250 -13.98 14.44 -23.24
N SER A 251 -15.06 13.68 -23.13
CA SER A 251 -15.34 12.47 -23.88
C SER A 251 -15.16 12.65 -25.38
N ALA A 252 -14.09 12.12 -25.94
CA ALA A 252 -14.22 11.50 -27.25
C ALA A 252 -15.05 10.23 -27.06
N ALA A 253 -16.12 10.07 -27.82
CA ALA A 253 -16.93 8.86 -27.85
C ALA A 253 -16.03 7.63 -27.85
N ALA A 254 -16.37 6.62 -27.05
CA ALA A 254 -15.56 5.41 -26.86
C ALA A 254 -15.03 4.94 -28.23
N PRO A 255 -13.71 4.86 -28.44
CA PRO A 255 -13.21 4.22 -29.63
C PRO A 255 -13.66 2.77 -29.56
N SER A 256 -14.35 2.32 -30.59
CA SER A 256 -14.59 0.89 -30.81
C SER A 256 -13.25 0.16 -30.60
N CYS A 257 -13.26 -0.87 -29.77
CA CYS A 257 -12.10 -1.70 -29.47
C CYS A 257 -11.32 -2.00 -30.76
N PRO A 258 -10.06 -1.59 -30.90
CA PRO A 258 -9.29 -2.00 -32.07
C PRO A 258 -9.09 -3.51 -31.94
N THR A 259 -9.60 -4.25 -32.90
CA THR A 259 -9.22 -5.66 -33.04
C THR A 259 -7.72 -5.72 -33.21
N TRP A 260 -7.08 -6.74 -32.63
CA TRP A 260 -5.62 -6.98 -32.67
C TRP A 260 -4.97 -6.90 -34.07
N GLU A 261 -5.74 -6.93 -35.12
CA GLU A 261 -5.33 -6.80 -36.52
C GLU A 261 -4.86 -5.39 -36.95
N CYS A 262 -5.00 -4.37 -36.11
CA CYS A 262 -4.60 -2.99 -36.44
C CYS A 262 -3.19 -2.60 -36.01
N ILE A 263 -2.35 -3.53 -35.58
CA ILE A 263 -0.91 -3.26 -35.39
C ILE A 263 -0.21 -3.50 -36.73
N ASN A 264 -0.17 -2.48 -37.55
CA ASN A 264 0.50 -2.54 -38.85
C ASN A 264 2.02 -2.53 -38.62
N GLU A 265 2.76 -3.47 -39.20
CA GLU A 265 4.22 -3.62 -39.14
C GLU A 265 5.01 -2.39 -39.56
N SER A 266 4.39 -1.39 -40.18
CA SER A 266 5.04 -0.15 -40.58
C SER A 266 5.44 0.80 -39.46
N SER A 267 4.96 0.56 -38.22
CA SER A 267 5.30 1.40 -37.05
C SER A 267 6.57 0.95 -36.31
N ILE A 268 7.14 -0.20 -36.65
CA ILE A 268 8.34 -0.76 -36.01
C ILE A 268 9.62 -0.49 -36.82
N ALA A 269 9.52 -0.03 -38.04
CA ALA A 269 10.65 0.16 -38.95
C ALA A 269 11.50 1.44 -38.71
N GLY A 270 11.20 2.21 -37.63
CA GLY A 270 11.87 3.51 -37.36
C GLY A 270 12.91 3.50 -36.22
N ALA A 271 13.15 2.37 -35.55
CA ALA A 271 14.05 2.32 -34.40
C ALA A 271 15.23 1.35 -34.63
N HIS A 272 16.34 1.93 -35.06
CA HIS A 272 17.72 1.54 -34.91
C HIS A 272 18.35 0.44 -35.76
N ARG A 273 19.08 0.92 -36.72
CA ARG A 273 20.44 0.42 -36.98
C ARG A 273 21.43 1.54 -36.64
N SER A 274 22.22 1.40 -35.59
CA SER A 274 23.55 2.02 -35.47
C SER A 274 24.56 0.88 -35.37
N PRO A 275 25.68 0.97 -36.13
CA PRO A 275 26.66 -0.11 -36.21
C PRO A 275 27.69 -0.02 -35.08
N LEU A 276 28.19 -1.21 -34.68
CA LEU A 276 29.37 -1.56 -33.86
C LEU A 276 29.34 -1.17 -32.40
#